data_cf5608b39f0164be9d320fd4f3e14940
#
_entry.id   cf5608b39f0164be9d320fd4f3e14940
#
_cell.length_a   1.000
_cell.length_b   1.000
_cell.length_c   1.000
_cell.angle_alpha   90.00
_cell.angle_beta   90.00
_cell.angle_gamma   90.00
#
_symmetry.space_group_name_H-M   'P 1'
#
loop_
_entity.id
_entity.type
_entity.pdbx_description
1 polymer ?
#
loop_
_entity_poly.entity_id
_entity_poly.type
_entity_poly.pdbx_seq_one_letter_code
_entity_poly.pdbx_strand_id
1 'polypeptide(L)'
;MTYLPPDSKLKVLIGFAGRKGAGKDTAGEALPDFENVKFAAPLKLMCAVYLDYRGVDEETIDRMLNGDLKEVPTPHFMGHTPRYAQQTLGTEWGRVLIGDKIWVDTAFARAAQFEKAKITDVRFPNENEAVQEEGGETMLIVDPHFVKPEDAEHPSEALIDDLATDHVVFNDKETMTVEQFQEKVRSKLFGLE
;
A
#
# COMPACT_ATOMS: atom_id res chain seq x y z
N MET A 1 -20.56 -5.46 -5.25
CA MET A 1 -20.24 -6.81 -4.71
C MET A 1 -19.45 -6.56 -3.46
N THR A 2 -19.93 -6.95 -2.29
CA THR A 2 -19.22 -6.73 -1.02
C THR A 2 -18.00 -7.65 -0.93
N TYR A 3 -16.87 -7.10 -0.54
CA TYR A 3 -15.62 -7.85 -0.31
C TYR A 3 -15.56 -8.43 1.10
N LEU A 4 -16.30 -7.81 2.04
CA LEU A 4 -16.31 -8.23 3.43
C LEU A 4 -17.26 -9.43 3.62
N PRO A 5 -16.82 -10.47 4.36
CA PRO A 5 -17.68 -11.59 4.71
C PRO A 5 -18.78 -11.15 5.71
N PRO A 6 -19.91 -11.90 5.78
CA PRO A 6 -21.05 -11.54 6.65
C PRO A 6 -20.73 -11.44 8.15
N ASP A 7 -19.67 -12.13 8.60
CA ASP A 7 -19.17 -12.15 9.97
C ASP A 7 -18.00 -11.19 10.20
N SER A 8 -17.80 -10.24 9.29
CA SER A 8 -16.76 -9.21 9.41
C SER A 8 -16.87 -8.44 10.71
N LYS A 9 -15.74 -8.25 11.38
CA LYS A 9 -15.61 -7.38 12.55
C LYS A 9 -15.31 -5.94 12.21
N LEU A 10 -15.02 -5.65 10.95
CA LEU A 10 -14.55 -4.35 10.50
C LEU A 10 -15.62 -3.27 10.68
N LYS A 11 -15.26 -2.19 11.36
CA LYS A 11 -16.11 -1.02 11.63
C LYS A 11 -15.55 0.25 10.99
N VAL A 12 -14.21 0.34 10.89
CA VAL A 12 -13.53 1.53 10.34
C VAL A 12 -12.40 1.07 9.43
N LEU A 13 -12.40 1.59 8.21
CA LEU A 13 -11.39 1.32 7.20
C LEU A 13 -10.88 2.63 6.60
N ILE A 14 -9.55 2.81 6.60
CA ILE A 14 -8.91 3.98 6.01
C ILE A 14 -7.88 3.53 4.97
N GLY A 15 -8.03 4.03 3.74
CA GLY A 15 -7.07 3.82 2.65
C GLY A 15 -6.16 5.05 2.45
N PHE A 16 -4.85 4.83 2.38
CA PHE A 16 -3.88 5.88 2.06
C PHE A 16 -3.29 5.65 0.67
N ALA A 17 -3.52 6.60 -0.23
CA ALA A 17 -2.93 6.68 -1.55
C ALA A 17 -1.82 7.72 -1.60
N GLY A 18 -0.96 7.64 -2.59
CA GLY A 18 0.10 8.62 -2.81
C GLY A 18 1.32 8.00 -3.48
N ARG A 19 2.15 8.83 -4.10
CA ARG A 19 3.37 8.42 -4.80
C ARG A 19 4.41 7.80 -3.86
N LYS A 20 5.40 7.09 -4.45
CA LYS A 20 6.55 6.59 -3.69
C LYS A 20 7.21 7.76 -2.94
N GLY A 21 7.43 7.59 -1.64
CA GLY A 21 8.04 8.61 -0.80
C GLY A 21 7.10 9.71 -0.29
N ALA A 22 5.85 9.82 -0.73
CA ALA A 22 4.93 10.87 -0.27
C ALA A 22 4.63 10.87 1.24
N GLY A 23 4.86 9.73 1.94
CA GLY A 23 4.65 9.62 3.39
C GLY A 23 3.41 8.82 3.79
N LYS A 24 2.93 7.91 2.95
CA LYS A 24 1.77 7.04 3.25
C LYS A 24 1.93 6.21 4.52
N ASP A 25 3.11 5.60 4.70
CA ASP A 25 3.37 4.82 5.92
C ASP A 25 3.39 5.74 7.16
N THR A 26 4.00 6.92 7.08
CA THR A 26 3.97 7.94 8.14
C THR A 26 2.54 8.43 8.44
N ALA A 27 1.71 8.60 7.39
CA ALA A 27 0.28 8.88 7.58
C ALA A 27 -0.44 7.73 8.29
N GLY A 28 -0.12 6.50 7.93
CA GLY A 28 -0.65 5.32 8.62
C GLY A 28 -0.24 5.23 10.09
N GLU A 29 0.98 5.67 10.44
CA GLU A 29 1.44 5.72 11.84
C GLU A 29 0.64 6.72 12.69
N ALA A 30 -0.05 7.69 12.10
CA ALA A 30 -0.99 8.56 12.79
C ALA A 30 -2.17 7.80 13.42
N LEU A 31 -2.41 6.55 13.01
CA LEU A 31 -3.49 5.67 13.44
C LEU A 31 -2.93 4.41 14.12
N PRO A 32 -2.34 4.50 15.32
CA PRO A 32 -1.65 3.37 15.96
C PRO A 32 -2.58 2.20 16.32
N ASP A 33 -3.86 2.49 16.58
CA ASP A 33 -4.88 1.48 16.96
C ASP A 33 -5.47 0.73 15.73
N PHE A 34 -5.03 1.06 14.51
CA PHE A 34 -5.50 0.43 13.29
C PHE A 34 -4.53 -0.64 12.83
N GLU A 35 -5.04 -1.84 12.54
CA GLU A 35 -4.21 -2.88 11.89
C GLU A 35 -3.83 -2.44 10.49
N ASN A 36 -2.54 -2.55 10.16
CA ASN A 36 -2.06 -2.19 8.82
C ASN A 36 -2.15 -3.39 7.87
N VAL A 37 -3.18 -3.39 7.06
CA VAL A 37 -3.42 -4.39 6.02
C VAL A 37 -2.98 -3.80 4.67
N LYS A 38 -2.05 -4.48 3.98
CA LYS A 38 -1.53 -4.00 2.69
C LYS A 38 -1.98 -4.92 1.55
N PHE A 39 -2.35 -4.35 0.41
CA PHE A 39 -2.64 -5.11 -0.81
C PHE A 39 -1.44 -5.92 -1.29
N ALA A 40 -0.23 -5.38 -1.13
CA ALA A 40 1.01 -6.06 -1.49
C ALA A 40 1.52 -7.07 -0.44
N ALA A 41 0.91 -7.18 0.73
CA ALA A 41 1.39 -8.09 1.78
C ALA A 41 1.39 -9.56 1.34
N PRO A 42 0.32 -10.09 0.73
CA PRO A 42 0.28 -11.50 0.31
C PRO A 42 1.36 -11.84 -0.72
N LEU A 43 1.56 -10.99 -1.74
CA LEU A 43 2.58 -11.24 -2.76
C LEU A 43 4.00 -11.16 -2.21
N LYS A 44 4.25 -10.28 -1.23
CA LYS A 44 5.55 -10.23 -0.54
C LYS A 44 5.79 -11.48 0.28
N LEU A 45 4.76 -11.99 0.96
CA LEU A 45 4.84 -13.25 1.69
C LEU A 45 5.14 -14.42 0.75
N MET A 46 4.53 -14.48 -0.43
CA MET A 46 4.85 -15.49 -1.45
C MET A 46 6.33 -15.41 -1.88
N CYS A 47 6.85 -14.21 -2.12
CA CYS A 47 8.27 -14.01 -2.42
C CYS A 47 9.17 -14.41 -1.24
N ALA A 48 8.78 -14.10 -0.01
CA ALA A 48 9.53 -14.46 1.19
C ALA A 48 9.65 -15.98 1.36
N VAL A 49 8.52 -16.71 1.23
CA VAL A 49 8.49 -18.17 1.27
C VAL A 49 9.40 -18.79 0.19
N TYR A 50 9.37 -18.21 -1.03
CA TYR A 50 10.24 -18.68 -2.10
C TYR A 50 11.74 -18.47 -1.78
N LEU A 51 12.11 -17.32 -1.22
CA LEU A 51 13.48 -17.01 -0.84
C LEU A 51 13.96 -17.87 0.34
N ASP A 52 13.11 -18.05 1.35
CA ASP A 52 13.37 -18.93 2.49
C ASP A 52 13.60 -20.39 2.04
N TYR A 53 12.75 -20.89 1.15
CA TYR A 53 12.94 -22.23 0.56
C TYR A 53 14.28 -22.38 -0.18
N ARG A 54 14.84 -21.28 -0.69
CA ARG A 54 16.17 -21.22 -1.32
C ARG A 54 17.32 -21.07 -0.31
N GLY A 55 17.04 -21.03 0.98
CA GLY A 55 18.01 -20.90 2.06
C GLY A 55 18.53 -19.47 2.28
N VAL A 56 17.78 -18.44 1.84
CA VAL A 56 18.08 -17.03 2.14
C VAL A 56 17.64 -16.74 3.57
N ASP A 57 18.49 -16.12 4.37
CA ASP A 57 18.16 -15.74 5.75
C ASP A 57 17.12 -14.63 5.84
N GLU A 58 16.41 -14.54 6.97
CA GLU A 58 15.28 -13.63 7.20
C GLU A 58 15.68 -12.16 7.04
N GLU A 59 16.86 -11.76 7.53
CA GLU A 59 17.34 -10.37 7.42
C GLU A 59 17.56 -10.00 5.96
N THR A 60 18.18 -10.87 5.18
CA THR A 60 18.39 -10.68 3.74
C THR A 60 17.08 -10.66 2.98
N ILE A 61 16.11 -11.52 3.34
CA ILE A 61 14.75 -11.50 2.75
C ILE A 61 14.08 -10.16 2.99
N ASP A 62 14.12 -9.63 4.21
CA ASP A 62 13.51 -8.32 4.51
C ASP A 62 14.16 -7.20 3.70
N ARG A 63 15.49 -7.17 3.63
CA ARG A 63 16.22 -6.20 2.81
C ARG A 63 15.88 -6.30 1.32
N MET A 64 15.67 -7.52 0.80
CA MET A 64 15.25 -7.74 -0.59
C MET A 64 13.81 -7.28 -0.85
N LEU A 65 12.88 -7.54 0.06
CA LEU A 65 11.47 -7.27 -0.19
C LEU A 65 11.04 -5.85 0.23
N ASN A 66 11.68 -5.28 1.24
CA ASN A 66 11.31 -4.00 1.84
C ASN A 66 12.43 -2.95 1.84
N GLY A 67 13.68 -3.39 1.84
CA GLY A 67 14.86 -2.57 2.10
C GLY A 67 15.69 -2.20 0.87
N ASP A 68 16.97 -2.03 1.11
CA ASP A 68 18.00 -1.53 0.21
C ASP A 68 18.35 -2.48 -0.95
N LEU A 69 18.15 -3.79 -0.77
CA LEU A 69 18.38 -4.79 -1.80
C LEU A 69 17.23 -4.93 -2.82
N LYS A 70 16.14 -4.19 -2.63
CA LYS A 70 14.94 -4.32 -3.47
C LYS A 70 15.16 -4.03 -4.95
N GLU A 71 16.07 -3.13 -5.26
CA GLU A 71 16.42 -2.74 -6.64
C GLU A 71 17.74 -3.40 -7.12
N VAL A 72 18.33 -4.31 -6.33
CA VAL A 72 19.59 -4.96 -6.67
C VAL A 72 19.31 -6.30 -7.37
N PRO A 73 19.81 -6.52 -8.60
CA PRO A 73 19.69 -7.79 -9.29
C PRO A 73 20.27 -8.95 -8.45
N THR A 74 19.58 -10.09 -8.42
CA THR A 74 19.98 -11.22 -7.61
C THR A 74 19.87 -12.55 -8.35
N PRO A 75 20.79 -13.51 -8.13
CA PRO A 75 20.68 -14.85 -8.70
C PRO A 75 19.45 -15.62 -8.18
N HIS A 76 18.88 -15.23 -7.05
CA HIS A 76 17.66 -15.84 -6.53
C HIS A 76 16.45 -15.61 -7.43
N PHE A 77 16.42 -14.50 -8.17
CA PHE A 77 15.40 -14.19 -9.18
C PHE A 77 15.98 -14.19 -10.61
N MET A 78 16.93 -15.10 -10.90
CA MET A 78 17.52 -15.30 -12.22
C MET A 78 18.13 -14.02 -12.83
N GLY A 79 18.74 -13.17 -12.02
CA GLY A 79 19.34 -11.89 -12.43
C GLY A 79 18.38 -10.71 -12.42
N HIS A 80 17.11 -10.91 -12.14
CA HIS A 80 16.16 -9.81 -11.93
C HIS A 80 16.22 -9.25 -10.51
N THR A 81 15.67 -8.06 -10.31
CA THR A 81 15.55 -7.44 -8.99
C THR A 81 14.38 -8.03 -8.21
N PRO A 82 14.42 -8.03 -6.87
CA PRO A 82 13.25 -8.37 -6.04
C PRO A 82 12.01 -7.51 -6.35
N ARG A 83 12.20 -6.24 -6.71
CA ARG A 83 11.11 -5.37 -7.16
C ARG A 83 10.44 -5.90 -8.42
N TYR A 84 11.23 -6.29 -9.43
CA TYR A 84 10.70 -6.86 -10.66
C TYR A 84 9.86 -8.12 -10.38
N ALA A 85 10.37 -9.02 -9.53
CA ALA A 85 9.64 -10.23 -9.15
C ALA A 85 8.31 -9.91 -8.45
N GLN A 86 8.30 -8.93 -7.52
CA GLN A 86 7.07 -8.48 -6.85
C GLN A 86 6.07 -7.85 -7.83
N GLN A 87 6.54 -7.03 -8.77
CA GLN A 87 5.68 -6.38 -9.77
C GLN A 87 5.07 -7.40 -10.73
N THR A 88 5.87 -8.34 -11.24
CA THR A 88 5.40 -9.41 -12.13
C THR A 88 4.40 -10.33 -11.43
N LEU A 89 4.69 -10.73 -10.18
CA LEU A 89 3.77 -11.53 -9.38
C LEU A 89 2.45 -10.76 -9.12
N GLY A 90 2.56 -9.48 -8.81
CA GLY A 90 1.41 -8.63 -8.51
C GLY A 90 0.53 -8.35 -9.72
N THR A 91 1.11 -8.04 -10.86
CA THR A 91 0.38 -7.61 -12.05
C THR A 91 0.12 -8.78 -12.99
N GLU A 92 1.16 -9.38 -13.57
CA GLU A 92 0.99 -10.37 -14.64
C GLU A 92 0.36 -11.65 -14.10
N TRP A 93 0.89 -12.19 -13.00
CA TRP A 93 0.31 -13.39 -12.41
C TRP A 93 -1.00 -13.08 -11.68
N GLY A 94 -0.98 -12.14 -10.75
CA GLY A 94 -2.13 -11.89 -9.87
C GLY A 94 -3.30 -11.28 -10.62
N ARG A 95 -3.12 -10.08 -11.16
CA ARG A 95 -4.23 -9.31 -11.74
C ARG A 95 -4.65 -9.83 -13.11
N VAL A 96 -3.69 -10.20 -13.98
CA VAL A 96 -4.00 -10.60 -15.35
C VAL A 96 -4.40 -12.06 -15.44
N LEU A 97 -3.64 -12.98 -14.82
CA LEU A 97 -3.88 -14.43 -14.99
C LEU A 97 -4.90 -14.98 -13.99
N ILE A 98 -4.92 -14.50 -12.74
CA ILE A 98 -5.83 -15.02 -11.71
C ILE A 98 -7.10 -14.17 -11.66
N GLY A 99 -6.97 -12.85 -11.51
CA GLY A 99 -8.10 -11.92 -11.49
C GLY A 99 -7.72 -10.56 -10.93
N ASP A 100 -8.27 -9.51 -11.52
CA ASP A 100 -7.94 -8.12 -11.19
C ASP A 100 -8.18 -7.77 -9.70
N LYS A 101 -9.12 -8.44 -9.06
CA LYS A 101 -9.53 -8.21 -7.67
C LYS A 101 -8.82 -9.09 -6.64
N ILE A 102 -7.89 -9.96 -7.03
CA ILE A 102 -7.26 -10.96 -6.13
C ILE A 102 -6.64 -10.31 -4.88
N TRP A 103 -5.92 -9.21 -5.05
CA TRP A 103 -5.24 -8.55 -3.93
C TRP A 103 -6.21 -7.77 -3.05
N VAL A 104 -7.24 -7.20 -3.67
CA VAL A 104 -8.34 -6.52 -2.97
C VAL A 104 -9.09 -7.51 -2.10
N ASP A 105 -9.58 -8.60 -2.67
CA ASP A 105 -10.30 -9.67 -1.96
C ASP A 105 -9.48 -10.23 -0.80
N THR A 106 -8.21 -10.53 -1.05
CA THR A 106 -7.30 -11.06 -0.01
C THR A 106 -7.08 -10.07 1.13
N ALA A 107 -6.88 -8.78 0.83
CA ALA A 107 -6.68 -7.76 1.86
C ALA A 107 -7.94 -7.55 2.70
N PHE A 108 -9.12 -7.52 2.08
CA PHE A 108 -10.39 -7.38 2.80
C PHE A 108 -10.73 -8.60 3.66
N ALA A 109 -10.43 -9.83 3.19
CA ALA A 109 -10.55 -11.03 4.01
C ALA A 109 -9.66 -10.95 5.28
N ARG A 110 -8.50 -10.31 5.17
CA ARG A 110 -7.64 -10.03 6.34
C ARG A 110 -8.21 -8.91 7.22
N ALA A 111 -8.62 -7.79 6.62
CA ALA A 111 -9.19 -6.64 7.33
C ALA A 111 -10.43 -7.01 8.15
N ALA A 112 -11.27 -7.92 7.63
CA ALA A 112 -12.48 -8.42 8.29
C ALA A 112 -12.26 -9.02 9.69
N GLN A 113 -11.02 -9.39 10.02
CA GLN A 113 -10.66 -9.97 11.33
C GLN A 113 -10.48 -8.91 12.43
N PHE A 114 -10.41 -7.63 12.07
CA PHE A 114 -10.13 -6.51 12.96
C PHE A 114 -11.29 -5.51 12.97
N GLU A 115 -11.46 -4.78 14.08
CA GLU A 115 -12.47 -3.71 14.15
C GLU A 115 -12.04 -2.45 13.38
N LYS A 116 -10.75 -2.18 13.34
CA LYS A 116 -10.16 -1.02 12.66
C LYS A 116 -9.00 -1.48 11.79
N ALA A 117 -9.04 -1.13 10.52
CA ALA A 117 -7.97 -1.43 9.57
C ALA A 117 -7.57 -0.19 8.78
N LYS A 118 -6.30 -0.13 8.40
CA LYS A 118 -5.75 0.84 7.46
C LYS A 118 -5.01 0.12 6.34
N ILE A 119 -5.04 0.72 5.14
CA ILE A 119 -4.34 0.23 3.95
C ILE A 119 -3.42 1.35 3.48
N THR A 120 -2.10 1.19 3.60
CA THR A 120 -1.12 2.25 3.29
C THR A 120 -0.49 2.13 1.91
N ASP A 121 -1.04 1.29 1.04
CA ASP A 121 -0.49 1.04 -0.30
C ASP A 121 -1.54 1.07 -1.42
N VAL A 122 -2.60 1.87 -1.27
CA VAL A 122 -3.59 2.13 -2.33
C VAL A 122 -2.90 2.80 -3.52
N ARG A 123 -3.04 2.22 -4.73
CA ARG A 123 -2.38 2.69 -5.97
C ARG A 123 -3.25 2.64 -7.21
N PHE A 124 -4.26 1.78 -7.23
CA PHE A 124 -5.11 1.57 -8.38
C PHE A 124 -6.54 2.03 -8.13
N PRO A 125 -7.28 2.47 -9.17
CA PRO A 125 -8.67 2.88 -9.02
C PRO A 125 -9.55 1.81 -8.37
N ASN A 126 -9.42 0.56 -8.78
CA ASN A 126 -10.20 -0.55 -8.19
C ASN A 126 -9.90 -0.81 -6.70
N GLU A 127 -8.69 -0.47 -6.22
CA GLU A 127 -8.33 -0.53 -4.80
C GLU A 127 -9.00 0.60 -4.02
N ASN A 128 -8.96 1.83 -4.58
CA ASN A 128 -9.60 3.00 -4.00
C ASN A 128 -11.12 2.82 -3.92
N GLU A 129 -11.74 2.43 -5.04
CA GLU A 129 -13.17 2.15 -5.13
C GLU A 129 -13.60 1.07 -4.14
N ALA A 130 -12.82 -0.01 -4.00
CA ALA A 130 -13.15 -1.09 -3.07
C ALA A 130 -13.16 -0.61 -1.61
N VAL A 131 -12.23 0.26 -1.20
CA VAL A 131 -12.25 0.86 0.15
C VAL A 131 -13.53 1.65 0.36
N GLN A 132 -13.92 2.49 -0.61
CA GLN A 132 -15.11 3.33 -0.54
C GLN A 132 -16.41 2.50 -0.60
N GLU A 133 -16.49 1.47 -1.45
CA GLU A 133 -17.64 0.54 -1.55
C GLU A 133 -17.94 -0.17 -0.22
N GLU A 134 -16.90 -0.46 0.58
CA GLU A 134 -17.07 -1.06 1.91
C GLU A 134 -17.26 -0.03 3.04
N GLY A 135 -17.55 1.23 2.68
CA GLY A 135 -17.82 2.31 3.63
C GLY A 135 -16.58 2.87 4.32
N GLY A 136 -15.40 2.58 3.79
CA GLY A 136 -14.14 3.18 4.25
C GLY A 136 -13.91 4.55 3.63
N GLU A 137 -12.95 5.29 4.17
CA GLU A 137 -12.50 6.58 3.64
C GLU A 137 -11.11 6.46 3.04
N THR A 138 -10.85 7.21 1.97
CA THR A 138 -9.56 7.23 1.28
C THR A 138 -8.91 8.60 1.34
N MET A 139 -7.59 8.62 1.49
CA MET A 139 -6.80 9.83 1.61
C MET A 139 -5.60 9.82 0.66
N LEU A 140 -5.51 10.81 -0.21
CA LEU A 140 -4.34 11.05 -1.04
C LEU A 140 -3.30 11.88 -0.28
N ILE A 141 -2.11 11.31 -0.11
CA ILE A 141 -0.96 12.01 0.45
C ILE A 141 -0.12 12.58 -0.69
N VAL A 142 0.04 13.89 -0.70
CA VAL A 142 0.76 14.65 -1.73
C VAL A 142 2.03 15.24 -1.15
N ASP A 143 3.16 14.96 -1.76
CA ASP A 143 4.41 15.69 -1.54
C ASP A 143 4.42 16.90 -2.49
N PRO A 144 4.34 18.14 -2.00
CA PRO A 144 4.27 19.32 -2.86
C PRO A 144 5.55 19.58 -3.66
N HIS A 145 6.67 18.98 -3.24
CA HIS A 145 7.97 19.09 -3.90
C HIS A 145 8.28 17.90 -4.82
N PHE A 146 7.30 17.01 -5.05
CA PHE A 146 7.49 15.87 -5.94
C PHE A 146 7.73 16.34 -7.37
N VAL A 147 8.89 15.94 -7.93
CA VAL A 147 9.22 16.14 -9.33
C VAL A 147 9.01 14.83 -10.07
N LYS A 148 8.16 14.87 -11.10
CA LYS A 148 7.88 13.68 -11.90
C LYS A 148 9.15 13.24 -12.64
N PRO A 149 9.59 11.97 -12.55
CA PRO A 149 10.70 11.46 -13.32
C PRO A 149 10.46 11.61 -14.83
N GLU A 150 11.53 11.88 -15.59
CA GLU A 150 11.45 11.96 -17.07
C GLU A 150 11.21 10.59 -17.72
N ASP A 151 11.62 9.50 -17.04
CA ASP A 151 11.44 8.13 -17.52
C ASP A 151 10.00 7.63 -17.28
N ALA A 152 9.59 6.64 -18.11
CA ALA A 152 8.26 6.05 -18.03
C ALA A 152 7.96 5.51 -16.62
N GLU A 153 6.96 6.06 -15.97
CA GLU A 153 6.48 5.59 -14.67
C GLU A 153 5.83 4.20 -14.80
N HIS A 154 6.04 3.38 -13.78
CA HIS A 154 5.27 2.15 -13.67
C HIS A 154 3.76 2.47 -13.57
N PRO A 155 2.86 1.69 -14.21
CA PRO A 155 1.41 1.96 -14.17
C PRO A 155 0.83 2.21 -12.78
N SER A 156 1.39 1.59 -11.74
CA SER A 156 0.97 1.81 -10.36
C SER A 156 1.32 3.18 -9.75
N GLU A 157 2.13 3.98 -10.43
CA GLU A 157 2.45 5.36 -10.02
C GLU A 157 1.73 6.38 -10.91
N ALA A 158 1.50 6.04 -12.18
CA ALA A 158 0.90 6.95 -13.16
C ALA A 158 -0.56 7.31 -12.84
N LEU A 159 -1.32 6.41 -12.21
CA LEU A 159 -2.74 6.57 -11.92
C LEU A 159 -3.04 7.23 -10.56
N ILE A 160 -2.01 7.46 -9.73
CA ILE A 160 -2.23 7.91 -8.33
C ILE A 160 -2.88 9.28 -8.26
N ASP A 161 -2.47 10.22 -9.11
CA ASP A 161 -2.96 11.60 -9.09
C ASP A 161 -4.43 11.72 -9.56
N ASP A 162 -4.91 10.71 -10.29
CA ASP A 162 -6.27 10.65 -10.84
C ASP A 162 -7.24 9.88 -9.90
N LEU A 163 -6.77 9.40 -8.75
CA LEU A 163 -7.62 8.69 -7.81
C LEU A 163 -8.66 9.63 -7.18
N ALA A 164 -9.93 9.26 -7.28
CA ALA A 164 -11.04 9.98 -6.64
C ALA A 164 -11.09 9.63 -5.14
N THR A 165 -10.18 10.22 -4.35
CA THR A 165 -10.12 10.03 -2.90
C THR A 165 -11.02 11.00 -2.14
N ASP A 166 -11.49 10.61 -0.94
CA ASP A 166 -12.37 11.44 -0.10
C ASP A 166 -11.61 12.64 0.49
N HIS A 167 -10.31 12.47 0.75
CA HIS A 167 -9.46 13.48 1.35
C HIS A 167 -8.14 13.63 0.59
N VAL A 168 -7.59 14.86 0.65
CA VAL A 168 -6.24 15.18 0.19
C VAL A 168 -5.49 15.86 1.33
N VAL A 169 -4.27 15.40 1.61
CA VAL A 169 -3.38 15.99 2.61
C VAL A 169 -1.98 16.17 2.03
N PHE A 170 -1.46 17.39 2.16
CA PHE A 170 -0.10 17.72 1.74
C PHE A 170 0.89 17.45 2.87
N ASN A 171 1.91 16.67 2.56
CA ASN A 171 3.05 16.39 3.42
C ASN A 171 4.27 17.19 2.93
N ASP A 172 4.37 18.41 3.37
CA ASP A 172 5.51 19.28 3.09
C ASP A 172 6.64 19.01 4.10
N LYS A 173 7.55 18.15 3.71
CA LYS A 173 8.69 17.72 4.56
C LYS A 173 9.72 18.80 4.82
N GLU A 174 9.68 19.92 4.07
CA GLU A 174 10.58 21.06 4.29
C GLU A 174 10.09 21.98 5.40
N THR A 175 8.76 22.02 5.61
CA THR A 175 8.13 22.97 6.54
C THR A 175 7.39 22.31 7.70
N MET A 176 7.14 20.99 7.65
CA MET A 176 6.36 20.26 8.65
C MET A 176 7.19 19.18 9.33
N THR A 177 7.03 19.03 10.65
CA THR A 177 7.53 17.84 11.36
C THR A 177 6.61 16.65 11.12
N VAL A 178 7.10 15.45 11.46
CA VAL A 178 6.30 14.19 11.37
C VAL A 178 5.05 14.30 12.25
N GLU A 179 5.16 14.84 13.45
CA GLU A 179 4.06 15.00 14.40
C GLU A 179 2.99 15.95 13.86
N GLN A 180 3.41 17.08 13.26
CA GLN A 180 2.49 18.04 12.64
C GLN A 180 1.75 17.42 11.45
N PHE A 181 2.45 16.63 10.63
CA PHE A 181 1.82 15.92 9.52
C PHE A 181 0.82 14.87 10.03
N GLN A 182 1.19 14.07 11.02
CA GLN A 182 0.30 13.07 11.62
C GLN A 182 -0.93 13.70 12.27
N GLU A 183 -0.77 14.86 12.94
CA GLU A 183 -1.91 15.60 13.49
C GLU A 183 -2.85 16.09 12.39
N LYS A 184 -2.31 16.62 11.28
CA LYS A 184 -3.09 17.02 10.12
C LYS A 184 -3.88 15.86 9.49
N VAL A 185 -3.29 14.65 9.47
CA VAL A 185 -3.99 13.43 9.02
C VAL A 185 -5.17 13.11 9.94
N ARG A 186 -4.95 13.08 11.26
CA ARG A 186 -6.04 12.82 12.25
C ARG A 186 -7.14 13.86 12.18
N SER A 187 -6.77 15.13 12.14
CA SER A 187 -7.71 16.26 12.06
C SER A 187 -8.61 16.14 10.82
N LYS A 188 -8.01 15.78 9.68
CA LYS A 188 -8.73 15.62 8.42
C LYS A 188 -9.70 14.45 8.42
N LEU A 189 -9.34 13.31 9.05
CA LEU A 189 -10.18 12.11 9.13
C LEU A 189 -11.29 12.24 10.17
N PHE A 190 -11.02 12.87 11.31
CA PHE A 190 -11.93 12.82 12.46
C PHE A 190 -12.54 14.18 12.82
N GLY A 191 -12.29 15.22 12.01
CA GLY A 191 -12.85 16.56 12.24
C GLY A 191 -12.39 17.19 13.56
N LEU A 192 -11.18 16.87 14.01
CA LEU A 192 -10.57 17.44 15.20
C LEU A 192 -9.94 18.79 14.80
N GLU A 193 -10.70 19.87 14.83
CA GLU A 193 -10.20 21.26 14.72
C GLU A 193 -9.79 21.80 16.09
#